data_71f3268e648397e95108c9d03dca34f5
#
_entry.id   71f3268e648397e95108c9d03dca34f5
#
_cell.length_a   1.000
_cell.length_b   1.000
_cell.length_c   1.000
_cell.angle_alpha   90.00
_cell.angle_beta   90.00
_cell.angle_gamma   90.00
#
_symmetry.space_group_name_H-M   'P 1'
#
loop_
_entity.id
_entity.type
_entity.pdbx_description
1 polymer ?
#
loop_
_entity_poly.entity_id
_entity_poly.type
_entity_poly.pdbx_seq_one_letter_code
_entity_poly.pdbx_strand_id
1 'polypeptide(L)'
;SLPDVLIDSSYSIEGENLIITKGKAGIYIDTDNLLNQVKDKLNDINEKENFIEIPVINKEPTPIDIDKIHSEIYKEAKDAYYTKNPFTVYPEVEGVDFDVEAAKKLIESEDKDEYVIKLTITKPKITIDQIGPEAFPDQLSTFSTRYDASDKDRTTNLRLACQKLNGKVVLAGETFSYNATLGARTTQAGYKNAKVYENGEVVDGIGGGICQISSTLYNAALMSDMEIVSRTNHQFVTSYVGAGRDATVVYGAIDFKFKNTRTYPIKIMASCQNGIAKISIFGIKEESREYTYTFSTKTIKTIPYTTKYIEDSSLASGKEVVKQKGANGLVTETYMTKMQNGKVISTKLLSKDTYSAMQRIVRRGKAGTTQTAPETKTETENTQTEEKQENTTSTEQNGNTVAEN
;
A
#
# COMPACT_ATOMS: atom_id res chain seq x y z
N SER A 1 26.55 -38.55 26.15
CA SER A 1 25.70 -38.04 25.06
C SER A 1 24.28 -37.91 25.58
N LEU A 2 23.63 -36.83 25.32
CA LEU A 2 22.19 -36.72 25.56
C LEU A 2 21.51 -37.75 24.63
N PRO A 3 20.50 -38.49 25.12
CA PRO A 3 19.76 -39.43 24.27
C PRO A 3 18.99 -38.63 23.19
N ASP A 4 18.82 -39.25 22.02
CA ASP A 4 18.07 -38.63 20.94
C ASP A 4 16.60 -38.51 21.32
N VAL A 5 16.08 -37.30 21.17
CA VAL A 5 14.67 -36.99 21.46
C VAL A 5 13.81 -37.47 20.29
N LEU A 6 12.63 -38.07 20.59
CA LEU A 6 11.65 -38.42 19.56
C LEU A 6 11.31 -37.21 18.70
N ILE A 7 11.39 -37.39 17.39
CA ILE A 7 10.93 -36.44 16.39
C ILE A 7 9.85 -37.09 15.57
N ASP A 8 8.63 -36.60 15.59
CA ASP A 8 7.54 -37.14 14.79
C ASP A 8 7.67 -36.74 13.31
N SER A 9 7.11 -37.56 12.43
CA SER A 9 7.00 -37.25 11.01
C SER A 9 6.11 -36.00 10.83
N SER A 10 6.50 -35.14 9.88
CA SER A 10 5.80 -33.89 9.58
C SER A 10 5.74 -33.64 8.08
N TYR A 11 4.87 -32.73 7.65
CA TYR A 11 4.86 -32.26 6.29
C TYR A 11 4.68 -30.73 6.20
N SER A 12 5.15 -30.16 5.09
CA SER A 12 4.95 -28.75 4.74
C SER A 12 4.72 -28.61 3.23
N ILE A 13 4.16 -27.46 2.80
CA ILE A 13 4.01 -27.15 1.38
C ILE A 13 4.93 -25.97 1.06
N GLU A 14 5.85 -26.19 0.10
CA GLU A 14 6.78 -25.17 -0.38
C GLU A 14 6.60 -24.97 -1.89
N GLY A 15 5.94 -23.88 -2.25
CA GLY A 15 5.56 -23.60 -3.63
C GLY A 15 4.61 -24.69 -4.18
N GLU A 16 5.04 -25.43 -5.20
CA GLU A 16 4.29 -26.53 -5.79
C GLU A 16 4.78 -27.91 -5.31
N ASN A 17 5.44 -27.99 -4.17
CA ASN A 17 5.95 -29.23 -3.63
C ASN A 17 5.39 -29.49 -2.23
N LEU A 18 4.98 -30.74 -1.98
CA LEU A 18 4.74 -31.28 -0.66
C LEU A 18 6.05 -31.90 -0.17
N ILE A 19 6.56 -31.37 0.93
CA ILE A 19 7.76 -31.86 1.59
C ILE A 19 7.32 -32.68 2.79
N ILE A 20 7.71 -33.96 2.84
CA ILE A 20 7.43 -34.84 3.96
C ILE A 20 8.74 -35.18 4.65
N THR A 21 8.87 -34.85 5.92
CA THR A 21 10.04 -35.13 6.75
C THR A 21 9.78 -36.37 7.59
N LYS A 22 10.64 -37.41 7.46
CA LYS A 22 10.55 -38.65 8.22
C LYS A 22 10.90 -38.40 9.69
N GLY A 23 10.10 -38.94 10.58
CA GLY A 23 10.38 -38.87 12.01
C GLY A 23 11.57 -39.75 12.41
N LYS A 24 12.12 -39.49 13.60
CA LYS A 24 13.25 -40.23 14.17
C LYS A 24 12.83 -40.81 15.52
N ALA A 25 13.05 -42.10 15.69
CA ALA A 25 12.85 -42.76 16.95
C ALA A 25 13.72 -42.12 18.05
N GLY A 26 13.20 -42.06 19.22
CA GLY A 26 13.91 -41.45 20.33
C GLY A 26 13.19 -41.57 21.67
N ILE A 27 13.70 -40.92 22.65
CA ILE A 27 13.09 -40.90 23.97
C ILE A 27 11.92 -39.88 23.99
N TYR A 28 10.88 -40.31 24.68
CA TYR A 28 9.71 -39.49 25.01
C TYR A 28 9.52 -39.46 26.53
N ILE A 29 9.19 -38.32 27.10
CA ILE A 29 8.91 -38.21 28.53
C ILE A 29 7.54 -38.84 28.80
N ASP A 30 7.51 -39.86 29.67
CA ASP A 30 6.26 -40.43 30.18
C ASP A 30 5.61 -39.45 31.18
N THR A 31 4.78 -38.56 30.61
CA THR A 31 4.14 -37.46 31.39
C THR A 31 3.14 -38.01 32.42
N ASP A 32 2.52 -39.15 32.16
CA ASP A 32 1.57 -39.75 33.11
C ASP A 32 2.30 -40.36 34.34
N ASN A 33 3.39 -41.06 34.06
CA ASN A 33 4.27 -41.57 35.14
C ASN A 33 4.90 -40.44 35.90
N LEU A 34 5.42 -39.37 35.24
CA LEU A 34 5.96 -38.20 35.86
C LEU A 34 4.93 -37.51 36.75
N LEU A 35 3.69 -37.34 36.24
CA LEU A 35 2.60 -36.74 37.05
C LEU A 35 2.26 -37.56 38.27
N ASN A 36 2.26 -38.90 38.19
CA ASN A 36 2.02 -39.78 39.31
C ASN A 36 3.17 -39.67 40.36
N GLN A 37 4.43 -39.69 39.92
CA GLN A 37 5.58 -39.48 40.80
C GLN A 37 5.52 -38.14 41.52
N VAL A 38 5.13 -37.06 40.83
CA VAL A 38 4.94 -35.76 41.47
C VAL A 38 3.84 -35.77 42.52
N LYS A 39 2.69 -36.41 42.21
CA LYS A 39 1.58 -36.55 43.18
C LYS A 39 1.96 -37.35 44.40
N ASP A 40 2.66 -38.48 44.20
CA ASP A 40 3.10 -39.37 45.32
C ASP A 40 4.07 -38.62 46.23
N LYS A 41 5.05 -37.88 45.66
CA LYS A 41 5.98 -37.07 46.43
C LYS A 41 5.33 -35.91 47.17
N LEU A 42 4.32 -35.28 46.59
CA LEU A 42 3.57 -34.21 47.28
C LEU A 42 2.72 -34.74 48.44
N ASN A 43 2.32 -35.99 48.39
CA ASN A 43 1.52 -36.61 49.46
C ASN A 43 2.37 -37.25 50.56
N ASP A 44 3.68 -37.51 50.35
CA ASP A 44 4.56 -38.06 51.36
C ASP A 44 5.27 -36.95 52.17
N ILE A 45 4.72 -36.67 53.35
CA ILE A 45 5.21 -35.63 54.26
C ILE A 45 6.59 -35.98 54.89
N ASN A 46 7.04 -37.23 54.77
CA ASN A 46 8.28 -37.72 55.39
C ASN A 46 9.45 -37.84 54.41
N GLU A 47 9.24 -37.57 53.13
CA GLU A 47 10.30 -37.75 52.15
C GLU A 47 11.35 -36.64 52.22
N LYS A 48 12.61 -37.05 52.32
CA LYS A 48 13.78 -36.14 52.46
C LYS A 48 14.45 -35.84 51.12
N GLU A 49 14.06 -36.53 50.06
CA GLU A 49 14.63 -36.37 48.72
C GLU A 49 13.75 -35.47 47.82
N ASN A 50 14.29 -34.34 47.40
CA ASN A 50 13.56 -33.33 46.62
C ASN A 50 13.78 -33.45 45.09
N PHE A 51 14.13 -34.64 44.59
CA PHE A 51 14.28 -34.83 43.13
C PHE A 51 13.33 -35.93 42.64
N ILE A 52 12.92 -35.75 41.41
CA ILE A 52 12.13 -36.73 40.64
C ILE A 52 12.96 -37.14 39.42
N GLU A 53 13.21 -38.41 39.24
CA GLU A 53 13.82 -38.89 38.01
C GLU A 53 12.79 -38.81 36.87
N ILE A 54 13.17 -38.12 35.78
CA ILE A 54 12.26 -37.95 34.63
C ILE A 54 12.08 -39.30 33.95
N PRO A 55 10.87 -39.92 34.02
CA PRO A 55 10.63 -41.19 33.35
C PRO A 55 10.63 -40.98 31.84
N VAL A 56 11.46 -41.77 31.16
CA VAL A 56 11.57 -41.74 29.69
C VAL A 56 11.28 -43.11 29.11
N ILE A 57 10.63 -43.16 27.97
CA ILE A 57 10.37 -44.33 27.20
C ILE A 57 10.91 -44.16 25.78
N ASN A 58 11.41 -45.20 25.17
CA ASN A 58 11.74 -45.18 23.74
C ASN A 58 10.44 -45.33 22.94
N LYS A 59 10.30 -44.49 21.94
CA LYS A 59 9.13 -44.48 21.08
C LYS A 59 9.53 -44.34 19.61
N GLU A 60 8.81 -45.03 18.76
CA GLU A 60 8.88 -44.86 17.32
C GLU A 60 8.08 -43.60 16.91
N PRO A 61 8.51 -42.88 15.86
CA PRO A 61 7.77 -41.78 15.36
C PRO A 61 6.43 -42.19 14.77
N THR A 62 5.47 -41.29 14.73
CA THR A 62 4.21 -41.51 14.04
C THR A 62 4.48 -41.84 12.56
N PRO A 63 3.98 -42.96 12.03
CA PRO A 63 4.18 -43.31 10.62
C PRO A 63 3.62 -42.25 9.68
N ILE A 64 4.25 -42.10 8.52
CA ILE A 64 3.75 -41.25 7.45
C ILE A 64 2.47 -41.88 6.89
N ASP A 65 1.36 -41.15 6.98
CA ASP A 65 0.05 -41.54 6.42
C ASP A 65 -0.27 -40.64 5.22
N ILE A 66 0.03 -41.13 4.02
CA ILE A 66 -0.16 -40.41 2.76
C ILE A 66 -1.64 -40.14 2.47
N ASP A 67 -2.54 -41.09 2.79
CA ASP A 67 -3.98 -40.87 2.57
C ASP A 67 -4.52 -39.75 3.47
N LYS A 68 -4.07 -39.71 4.72
CA LYS A 68 -4.42 -38.62 5.64
C LYS A 68 -3.88 -37.32 5.15
N ILE A 69 -2.60 -37.23 4.77
CA ILE A 69 -2.00 -35.99 4.23
C ILE A 69 -2.77 -35.52 3.00
N HIS A 70 -3.09 -36.43 2.07
CA HIS A 70 -3.89 -36.10 0.89
C HIS A 70 -5.25 -35.54 1.27
N SER A 71 -5.97 -36.18 2.20
CA SER A 71 -7.28 -35.69 2.65
C SER A 71 -7.26 -34.31 3.29
N GLU A 72 -6.13 -33.93 3.92
CA GLU A 72 -5.94 -32.63 4.58
C GLU A 72 -5.61 -31.50 3.58
N ILE A 73 -4.87 -31.81 2.50
CA ILE A 73 -4.41 -30.80 1.53
C ILE A 73 -5.22 -30.77 0.23
N TYR A 74 -5.92 -31.85 -0.12
CA TYR A 74 -6.74 -31.91 -1.33
C TYR A 74 -7.79 -30.82 -1.39
N LYS A 75 -7.85 -30.14 -2.52
CA LYS A 75 -8.88 -29.15 -2.84
C LYS A 75 -9.33 -29.31 -4.28
N GLU A 76 -10.62 -29.38 -4.50
CA GLU A 76 -11.20 -29.32 -5.82
C GLU A 76 -11.17 -27.89 -6.35
N ALA A 77 -10.74 -27.69 -7.60
CA ALA A 77 -10.79 -26.39 -8.24
C ALA A 77 -12.25 -25.94 -8.42
N LYS A 78 -12.55 -24.69 -8.02
CA LYS A 78 -13.90 -24.10 -8.18
C LYS A 78 -13.79 -22.73 -8.76
N ASP A 79 -14.65 -22.44 -9.74
CA ASP A 79 -14.80 -21.10 -10.30
C ASP A 79 -15.48 -20.16 -9.30
N ALA A 80 -15.10 -18.89 -9.34
CA ALA A 80 -15.83 -17.85 -8.61
C ALA A 80 -17.24 -17.72 -9.18
N TYR A 81 -18.24 -17.50 -8.31
CA TYR A 81 -19.62 -17.29 -8.70
C TYR A 81 -20.34 -16.39 -7.69
N TYR A 82 -21.56 -15.98 -8.00
CA TYR A 82 -22.39 -15.25 -7.05
C TYR A 82 -23.83 -15.78 -7.07
N THR A 83 -24.52 -15.60 -5.95
CA THR A 83 -25.95 -15.86 -5.79
C THR A 83 -26.70 -14.52 -5.68
N LYS A 84 -28.00 -14.49 -6.03
CA LYS A 84 -28.82 -13.26 -5.97
C LYS A 84 -29.67 -13.17 -4.68
N ASN A 85 -30.13 -14.29 -4.17
CA ASN A 85 -30.99 -14.36 -2.99
C ASN A 85 -30.58 -15.50 -2.06
N PRO A 86 -29.89 -15.25 -0.94
CA PRO A 86 -29.27 -13.96 -0.58
C PRO A 86 -28.14 -13.63 -1.53
N PHE A 87 -27.84 -12.33 -1.69
CA PHE A 87 -26.67 -11.92 -2.49
C PHE A 87 -25.39 -12.28 -1.75
N THR A 88 -24.59 -13.14 -2.39
CA THR A 88 -23.30 -13.59 -1.85
C THR A 88 -22.35 -13.85 -3.02
N VAL A 89 -21.12 -13.38 -2.89
CA VAL A 89 -20.04 -13.69 -3.84
C VAL A 89 -19.12 -14.74 -3.23
N TYR A 90 -18.88 -15.78 -3.98
CA TYR A 90 -18.00 -16.90 -3.61
C TYR A 90 -16.73 -16.81 -4.45
N PRO A 91 -15.56 -16.62 -3.81
CA PRO A 91 -14.29 -16.60 -4.51
C PRO A 91 -13.97 -17.98 -5.11
N GLU A 92 -13.08 -17.95 -6.08
CA GLU A 92 -12.50 -19.15 -6.65
C GLU A 92 -11.67 -19.94 -5.64
N VAL A 93 -11.51 -21.23 -5.92
CA VAL A 93 -10.62 -22.13 -5.20
C VAL A 93 -9.65 -22.75 -6.19
N GLU A 94 -8.35 -22.60 -5.95
CA GLU A 94 -7.34 -23.37 -6.69
C GLU A 94 -7.39 -24.82 -6.23
N GLY A 95 -7.44 -25.74 -7.19
CA GLY A 95 -7.34 -27.18 -6.93
C GLY A 95 -5.92 -27.55 -6.52
N VAL A 96 -5.80 -28.42 -5.52
CA VAL A 96 -4.52 -28.98 -5.06
C VAL A 96 -4.68 -30.48 -4.97
N ASP A 97 -3.82 -31.21 -5.65
CA ASP A 97 -3.83 -32.68 -5.68
C ASP A 97 -2.41 -33.22 -5.85
N PHE A 98 -2.20 -34.49 -5.59
CA PHE A 98 -1.00 -35.24 -5.96
C PHE A 98 -1.31 -36.73 -6.16
N ASP A 99 -0.44 -37.42 -6.86
CA ASP A 99 -0.56 -38.85 -7.09
C ASP A 99 -0.22 -39.65 -5.81
N VAL A 100 -1.27 -40.08 -5.11
CA VAL A 100 -1.19 -40.81 -3.83
C VAL A 100 -0.42 -42.13 -4.00
N GLU A 101 -0.67 -42.88 -5.09
CA GLU A 101 -0.03 -44.16 -5.31
C GLU A 101 1.46 -44.03 -5.65
N ALA A 102 1.81 -42.99 -6.44
CA ALA A 102 3.21 -42.69 -6.70
C ALA A 102 3.94 -42.21 -5.42
N ALA A 103 3.28 -41.44 -4.56
CA ALA A 103 3.83 -40.99 -3.29
C ALA A 103 4.08 -42.15 -2.32
N LYS A 104 3.12 -43.08 -2.16
CA LYS A 104 3.28 -44.32 -1.35
C LYS A 104 4.45 -45.13 -1.85
N LYS A 105 4.51 -45.39 -3.16
CA LYS A 105 5.59 -46.15 -3.79
C LYS A 105 6.95 -45.50 -3.57
N LEU A 106 7.05 -44.18 -3.65
CA LEU A 106 8.30 -43.44 -3.40
C LEU A 106 8.79 -43.69 -1.96
N ILE A 107 7.89 -43.57 -0.98
CA ILE A 107 8.24 -43.72 0.45
C ILE A 107 8.60 -45.19 0.76
N GLU A 108 7.94 -46.14 0.14
CA GLU A 108 8.24 -47.56 0.33
C GLU A 108 9.54 -48.01 -0.34
N SER A 109 9.88 -47.42 -1.49
CA SER A 109 11.06 -47.80 -2.29
C SER A 109 12.36 -47.16 -1.86
N GLU A 110 12.31 -46.01 -1.17
CA GLU A 110 13.47 -45.23 -0.81
C GLU A 110 13.44 -44.88 0.70
N ASP A 111 14.54 -45.10 1.40
CA ASP A 111 14.70 -44.68 2.79
C ASP A 111 15.42 -43.36 2.85
N LYS A 112 14.65 -42.25 2.98
CA LYS A 112 15.14 -40.89 3.02
C LYS A 112 14.64 -40.14 4.25
N ASP A 113 15.42 -39.18 4.74
CA ASP A 113 14.98 -38.26 5.79
C ASP A 113 13.88 -37.30 5.30
N GLU A 114 13.84 -37.01 3.97
CA GLU A 114 12.90 -36.11 3.35
C GLU A 114 12.45 -36.58 1.97
N TYR A 115 11.15 -36.49 1.70
CA TYR A 115 10.53 -36.84 0.43
C TYR A 115 9.88 -35.58 -0.17
N VAL A 116 10.15 -35.34 -1.46
CA VAL A 116 9.58 -34.23 -2.22
C VAL A 116 8.57 -34.77 -3.23
N ILE A 117 7.30 -34.42 -3.06
CA ILE A 117 6.19 -34.85 -3.92
C ILE A 117 5.65 -33.64 -4.67
N LYS A 118 5.60 -33.72 -6.00
CA LYS A 118 5.08 -32.63 -6.83
C LYS A 118 3.57 -32.52 -6.68
N LEU A 119 3.07 -31.33 -6.35
CA LEU A 119 1.64 -31.03 -6.35
C LEU A 119 1.14 -30.71 -7.76
N THR A 120 -0.06 -31.16 -8.06
CA THR A 120 -0.83 -30.76 -9.24
C THR A 120 -1.75 -29.62 -8.85
N ILE A 121 -1.43 -28.40 -9.35
CA ILE A 121 -2.23 -27.21 -9.11
C ILE A 121 -3.17 -26.99 -10.29
N THR A 122 -4.49 -27.04 -10.03
CA THR A 122 -5.53 -26.78 -11.04
C THR A 122 -6.08 -25.37 -10.82
N LYS A 123 -5.87 -24.51 -11.80
CA LYS A 123 -6.40 -23.12 -11.74
C LYS A 123 -7.88 -23.08 -12.11
N PRO A 124 -8.68 -22.26 -11.40
CA PRO A 124 -10.06 -22.00 -11.76
C PRO A 124 -10.15 -21.28 -13.10
N LYS A 125 -11.25 -21.42 -13.80
CA LYS A 125 -11.50 -20.75 -15.09
C LYS A 125 -11.97 -19.31 -14.90
N ILE A 126 -12.74 -19.06 -13.83
CA ILE A 126 -13.30 -17.76 -13.49
C ILE A 126 -12.79 -17.37 -12.12
N THR A 127 -12.10 -16.22 -12.05
CA THR A 127 -11.67 -15.61 -10.79
C THR A 127 -12.72 -14.61 -10.31
N ILE A 128 -12.68 -14.23 -9.04
CA ILE A 128 -13.59 -13.24 -8.45
C ILE A 128 -13.52 -11.91 -9.19
N ASP A 129 -12.34 -11.51 -9.67
CA ASP A 129 -12.14 -10.28 -10.43
C ASP A 129 -12.82 -10.31 -11.82
N GLN A 130 -13.15 -11.50 -12.33
CA GLN A 130 -13.84 -11.71 -13.61
C GLN A 130 -15.37 -11.78 -13.49
N ILE A 131 -15.93 -11.83 -12.26
CA ILE A 131 -17.38 -11.76 -12.05
C ILE A 131 -17.94 -10.49 -12.73
N GLY A 132 -19.01 -10.65 -13.50
CA GLY A 132 -19.58 -9.61 -14.33
C GLY A 132 -20.16 -8.41 -13.55
N PRO A 133 -20.45 -7.31 -14.26
CA PRO A 133 -20.97 -6.07 -13.66
C PRO A 133 -22.35 -6.22 -13.04
N GLU A 134 -23.11 -7.23 -13.42
CA GLU A 134 -24.45 -7.52 -12.87
C GLU A 134 -24.43 -7.89 -11.39
N ALA A 135 -23.27 -8.29 -10.86
CA ALA A 135 -23.04 -8.48 -9.44
C ALA A 135 -22.72 -7.18 -8.69
N PHE A 136 -22.45 -6.08 -9.40
CA PHE A 136 -22.04 -4.79 -8.84
C PHE A 136 -22.80 -3.65 -9.57
N PRO A 137 -24.15 -3.61 -9.46
CA PRO A 137 -24.99 -2.76 -10.31
C PRO A 137 -24.84 -1.27 -10.03
N ASP A 138 -24.43 -0.89 -8.81
CA ASP A 138 -24.47 0.49 -8.37
C ASP A 138 -23.08 1.12 -8.32
N GLN A 139 -22.94 2.31 -8.89
CA GLN A 139 -21.78 3.14 -8.64
C GLN A 139 -21.90 3.79 -7.26
N LEU A 140 -21.08 3.35 -6.30
CA LEU A 140 -21.07 3.86 -4.92
C LEU A 140 -20.29 5.19 -4.82
N SER A 141 -19.23 5.32 -5.60
CA SER A 141 -18.43 6.55 -5.69
C SER A 141 -17.67 6.63 -7.00
N THR A 142 -17.21 7.84 -7.32
CA THR A 142 -16.22 8.07 -8.40
C THR A 142 -15.35 9.26 -8.04
N PHE A 143 -14.07 9.18 -8.39
CA PHE A 143 -13.13 10.28 -8.28
C PHE A 143 -12.17 10.29 -9.45
N SER A 144 -11.73 11.48 -9.88
CA SER A 144 -10.80 11.62 -10.99
C SER A 144 -9.75 12.69 -10.72
N THR A 145 -8.57 12.49 -11.30
CA THR A 145 -7.47 13.45 -11.29
C THR A 145 -6.94 13.66 -12.70
N ARG A 146 -6.43 14.86 -12.97
CA ARG A 146 -5.85 15.22 -14.29
C ARG A 146 -4.35 14.94 -14.29
N TYR A 147 -3.82 14.56 -15.45
CA TYR A 147 -2.39 14.38 -15.68
C TYR A 147 -2.03 14.88 -17.08
N ASP A 148 -0.75 15.20 -17.30
CA ASP A 148 -0.25 15.58 -18.62
C ASP A 148 -0.05 14.31 -19.48
N ALA A 149 -0.90 14.14 -20.49
CA ALA A 149 -0.85 13.01 -21.41
C ALA A 149 0.34 13.09 -22.42
N SER A 150 1.02 14.22 -22.51
CA SER A 150 2.22 14.38 -23.35
C SER A 150 3.44 13.68 -22.71
N ASP A 151 3.49 13.54 -21.38
CA ASP A 151 4.48 12.73 -20.67
C ASP A 151 4.14 11.23 -20.87
N LYS A 152 4.76 10.62 -21.88
CA LYS A 152 4.45 9.26 -22.34
C LYS A 152 4.84 8.20 -21.28
N ASP A 153 5.99 8.35 -20.65
CA ASP A 153 6.51 7.39 -19.69
C ASP A 153 5.67 7.41 -18.41
N ARG A 154 5.36 8.60 -17.89
CA ARG A 154 4.42 8.77 -16.77
C ARG A 154 3.03 8.22 -17.13
N THR A 155 2.52 8.52 -18.32
CA THR A 155 1.23 8.01 -18.79
C THR A 155 1.21 6.48 -18.82
N THR A 156 2.31 5.83 -19.24
CA THR A 156 2.47 4.38 -19.22
C THR A 156 2.35 3.83 -17.78
N ASN A 157 3.04 4.46 -16.83
CA ASN A 157 2.98 4.06 -15.43
C ASN A 157 1.56 4.17 -14.84
N LEU A 158 0.86 5.28 -15.14
CA LEU A 158 -0.52 5.48 -14.70
C LEU A 158 -1.47 4.43 -15.27
N ARG A 159 -1.32 4.11 -16.58
CA ARG A 159 -2.13 3.08 -17.25
C ARG A 159 -1.89 1.70 -16.66
N LEU A 160 -0.63 1.32 -16.43
CA LEU A 160 -0.30 0.04 -15.79
C LEU A 160 -0.92 -0.07 -14.39
N ALA A 161 -0.83 0.99 -13.59
CA ALA A 161 -1.46 1.01 -12.27
C ALA A 161 -2.98 0.86 -12.37
N CYS A 162 -3.64 1.59 -13.28
CA CYS A 162 -5.07 1.45 -13.52
C CYS A 162 -5.44 0.05 -14.01
N GLN A 163 -4.68 -0.55 -14.93
CA GLN A 163 -4.94 -1.91 -15.43
C GLN A 163 -4.92 -2.95 -14.32
N LYS A 164 -3.96 -2.86 -13.40
CA LYS A 164 -3.86 -3.78 -12.24
C LYS A 164 -4.97 -3.59 -11.21
N LEU A 165 -5.52 -2.38 -11.10
CA LEU A 165 -6.65 -2.08 -10.21
C LEU A 165 -8.00 -2.42 -10.82
N ASN A 166 -8.11 -2.33 -12.15
CA ASN A 166 -9.38 -2.46 -12.84
C ASN A 166 -9.94 -3.87 -12.72
N GLY A 167 -11.15 -3.97 -12.23
CA GLY A 167 -11.84 -5.24 -12.00
C GLY A 167 -11.63 -5.84 -10.61
N LYS A 168 -10.68 -5.33 -9.82
CA LYS A 168 -10.42 -5.87 -8.47
C LYS A 168 -11.67 -5.84 -7.60
N VAL A 169 -11.99 -7.01 -7.03
CA VAL A 169 -13.07 -7.19 -6.07
C VAL A 169 -12.47 -7.19 -4.66
N VAL A 170 -13.15 -6.55 -3.72
CA VAL A 170 -12.82 -6.54 -2.29
C VAL A 170 -14.04 -7.04 -1.52
N LEU A 171 -13.92 -8.19 -0.89
CA LEU A 171 -15.02 -8.84 -0.15
C LEU A 171 -15.45 -8.00 1.06
N ALA A 172 -16.64 -8.25 1.56
CA ALA A 172 -17.12 -7.67 2.81
C ALA A 172 -16.14 -8.02 3.96
N GLY A 173 -15.70 -7.01 4.70
CA GLY A 173 -14.74 -7.18 5.79
C GLY A 173 -13.27 -7.32 5.36
N GLU A 174 -12.99 -7.48 4.07
CA GLU A 174 -11.64 -7.60 3.54
C GLU A 174 -10.89 -6.27 3.54
N THR A 175 -9.57 -6.33 3.74
CA THR A 175 -8.67 -5.18 3.64
C THR A 175 -7.92 -5.22 2.31
N PHE A 176 -8.19 -4.21 1.47
CA PHE A 176 -7.46 -3.98 0.23
C PHE A 176 -6.07 -3.40 0.51
N SER A 177 -5.05 -3.88 -0.22
CA SER A 177 -3.68 -3.33 -0.22
C SER A 177 -3.29 -2.90 -1.63
N TYR A 178 -2.93 -1.63 -1.79
CA TYR A 178 -2.47 -1.08 -3.07
C TYR A 178 -1.16 -1.74 -3.51
N ASN A 179 -0.21 -1.91 -2.58
CA ASN A 179 1.08 -2.51 -2.90
C ASN A 179 0.97 -4.00 -3.25
N ALA A 180 0.12 -4.76 -2.55
CA ALA A 180 -0.13 -6.16 -2.88
C ALA A 180 -0.75 -6.31 -4.28
N THR A 181 -1.68 -5.41 -4.65
CA THR A 181 -2.35 -5.43 -5.94
C THR A 181 -1.42 -5.06 -7.10
N LEU A 182 -0.60 -4.02 -6.95
CA LEU A 182 0.27 -3.57 -8.03
C LEU A 182 1.58 -4.38 -8.13
N GLY A 183 2.05 -4.95 -7.03
CA GLY A 183 3.34 -5.63 -6.95
C GLY A 183 4.53 -4.66 -7.05
N ALA A 184 5.72 -5.18 -7.24
CA ALA A 184 6.94 -4.39 -7.41
C ALA A 184 6.91 -3.55 -8.69
N ARG A 185 7.42 -2.31 -8.60
CA ARG A 185 7.52 -1.37 -9.73
C ARG A 185 8.89 -1.54 -10.35
N THR A 186 8.98 -2.43 -11.34
CA THR A 186 10.25 -2.74 -12.02
C THR A 186 10.11 -2.51 -13.52
N THR A 187 11.24 -2.39 -14.21
CA THR A 187 11.28 -2.29 -15.67
C THR A 187 10.72 -3.55 -16.33
N GLN A 188 10.95 -4.73 -15.73
CA GLN A 188 10.40 -6.02 -16.19
C GLN A 188 8.87 -6.05 -16.10
N ALA A 189 8.29 -5.39 -15.10
CA ALA A 189 6.84 -5.21 -14.99
C ALA A 189 6.27 -4.12 -15.92
N GLY A 190 7.11 -3.52 -16.79
CA GLY A 190 6.73 -2.53 -17.77
C GLY A 190 6.75 -1.07 -17.29
N TYR A 191 7.13 -0.81 -16.04
CA TYR A 191 7.22 0.56 -15.54
C TYR A 191 8.40 1.32 -16.14
N LYS A 192 8.20 2.62 -16.37
CA LYS A 192 9.15 3.55 -16.99
C LYS A 192 9.68 4.55 -15.96
N ASN A 193 10.81 5.16 -16.30
CA ASN A 193 11.31 6.32 -15.57
C ASN A 193 10.41 7.53 -15.81
N ALA A 194 10.02 8.19 -14.74
CA ALA A 194 9.29 9.47 -14.80
C ALA A 194 9.60 10.26 -13.53
N LYS A 195 9.16 11.51 -13.44
CA LYS A 195 9.46 12.37 -12.31
C LYS A 195 8.91 11.82 -10.99
N VAL A 196 9.80 11.70 -10.01
CA VAL A 196 9.53 11.36 -8.61
C VAL A 196 10.16 12.40 -7.68
N TYR A 197 9.72 12.43 -6.42
CA TYR A 197 10.37 13.21 -5.39
C TYR A 197 11.33 12.32 -4.61
N GLU A 198 12.61 12.69 -4.57
CA GLU A 198 13.64 11.99 -3.83
C GLU A 198 14.59 12.99 -3.18
N ASN A 199 14.84 12.85 -1.86
CA ASN A 199 15.74 13.73 -1.09
C ASN A 199 15.48 15.24 -1.26
N GLY A 200 14.21 15.64 -1.48
CA GLY A 200 13.83 17.04 -1.63
C GLY A 200 13.99 17.62 -3.04
N GLU A 201 14.44 16.81 -3.98
CA GLU A 201 14.57 17.19 -5.40
C GLU A 201 13.61 16.37 -6.28
N VAL A 202 13.30 16.94 -7.45
CA VAL A 202 12.56 16.22 -8.50
C VAL A 202 13.58 15.50 -9.38
N VAL A 203 13.54 14.18 -9.36
CA VAL A 203 14.46 13.30 -10.11
C VAL A 203 13.68 12.33 -11.00
N ASP A 204 14.37 11.63 -11.90
CA ASP A 204 13.78 10.54 -12.67
C ASP A 204 13.89 9.23 -11.90
N GLY A 205 12.76 8.54 -11.70
CA GLY A 205 12.70 7.27 -10.99
C GLY A 205 11.66 6.33 -11.60
N ILE A 206 11.85 5.01 -11.43
CA ILE A 206 10.94 3.99 -11.98
C ILE A 206 9.57 4.10 -11.30
N GLY A 207 8.51 4.12 -12.09
CA GLY A 207 7.14 4.15 -11.59
C GLY A 207 6.65 5.55 -11.18
N GLY A 208 7.32 6.64 -11.60
CA GLY A 208 6.84 7.99 -11.35
C GLY A 208 5.40 8.17 -11.83
N GLY A 209 4.54 8.74 -10.96
CA GLY A 209 3.11 8.94 -11.19
C GLY A 209 2.18 8.01 -10.42
N ILE A 210 2.61 6.85 -9.98
CA ILE A 210 1.77 5.83 -9.33
C ILE A 210 1.02 6.37 -8.11
N CYS A 211 1.64 7.26 -7.33
CA CYS A 211 1.01 7.90 -6.18
C CYS A 211 -0.20 8.79 -6.55
N GLN A 212 -0.32 9.21 -7.81
CA GLN A 212 -1.53 9.88 -8.28
C GLN A 212 -2.71 8.90 -8.33
N ILE A 213 -2.48 7.66 -8.74
CA ILE A 213 -3.52 6.62 -8.80
C ILE A 213 -3.93 6.20 -7.38
N SER A 214 -2.97 6.02 -6.45
CA SER A 214 -3.31 5.73 -5.04
C SER A 214 -4.10 6.87 -4.39
N SER A 215 -3.76 8.13 -4.67
CA SER A 215 -4.51 9.30 -4.20
C SER A 215 -5.93 9.35 -4.81
N THR A 216 -6.07 9.00 -6.09
CA THR A 216 -7.38 8.93 -6.75
C THR A 216 -8.25 7.84 -6.11
N LEU A 217 -7.68 6.67 -5.83
CA LEU A 217 -8.36 5.57 -5.15
C LEU A 217 -8.71 5.93 -3.69
N TYR A 218 -7.81 6.59 -2.97
CA TYR A 218 -8.07 7.07 -1.60
C TYR A 218 -9.33 7.93 -1.53
N ASN A 219 -9.48 8.87 -2.46
CA ASN A 219 -10.66 9.72 -2.52
C ASN A 219 -11.93 8.92 -2.88
N ALA A 220 -11.86 7.99 -3.82
CA ALA A 220 -12.98 7.11 -4.14
C ALA A 220 -13.38 6.25 -2.94
N ALA A 221 -12.40 5.70 -2.20
CA ALA A 221 -12.66 4.91 -0.99
C ALA A 221 -13.34 5.73 0.12
N LEU A 222 -12.87 6.96 0.37
CA LEU A 222 -13.53 7.86 1.33
C LEU A 222 -14.97 8.16 0.96
N MET A 223 -15.24 8.42 -0.33
CA MET A 223 -16.58 8.75 -0.83
C MET A 223 -17.53 7.55 -0.87
N SER A 224 -17.04 6.33 -0.76
CA SER A 224 -17.84 5.09 -0.65
C SER A 224 -17.95 4.53 0.77
N ASP A 225 -17.59 5.33 1.78
CA ASP A 225 -17.68 4.96 3.21
C ASP A 225 -16.78 3.77 3.59
N MET A 226 -15.62 3.63 2.96
CA MET A 226 -14.63 2.63 3.34
C MET A 226 -13.82 3.11 4.55
N GLU A 227 -13.41 2.17 5.39
CA GLU A 227 -12.49 2.45 6.49
C GLU A 227 -11.06 2.55 5.96
N ILE A 228 -10.39 3.68 6.20
CA ILE A 228 -8.99 3.84 5.84
C ILE A 228 -8.11 3.20 6.91
N VAL A 229 -7.44 2.11 6.56
CA VAL A 229 -6.56 1.34 7.46
C VAL A 229 -5.16 1.91 7.50
N SER A 230 -4.64 2.36 6.35
CA SER A 230 -3.31 2.95 6.24
C SER A 230 -3.25 3.99 5.13
N ARG A 231 -2.80 5.17 5.46
CA ARG A 231 -2.55 6.28 4.52
C ARG A 231 -1.43 7.16 5.04
N THR A 232 -0.52 7.53 4.18
CA THR A 232 0.55 8.49 4.45
C THR A 232 0.46 9.63 3.42
N ASN A 233 0.56 10.89 3.88
CA ASN A 233 0.65 12.04 2.98
C ASN A 233 2.01 12.10 2.29
N HIS A 234 2.08 12.82 1.16
CA HIS A 234 3.36 13.08 0.50
C HIS A 234 4.24 14.03 1.32
N GLN A 235 5.52 13.98 1.05
CA GLN A 235 6.47 14.94 1.62
C GLN A 235 6.16 16.38 1.19
N PHE A 236 5.70 16.58 -0.05
CA PHE A 236 5.34 17.89 -0.61
C PHE A 236 3.88 17.89 -1.06
N VAL A 237 3.26 19.08 -1.10
CA VAL A 237 1.90 19.23 -1.63
C VAL A 237 1.87 18.82 -3.09
N THR A 238 0.94 17.93 -3.43
CA THR A 238 0.76 17.41 -4.80
C THR A 238 -0.05 18.40 -5.64
N SER A 239 0.14 18.35 -6.97
CA SER A 239 -0.59 19.22 -7.91
C SER A 239 -1.93 18.64 -8.39
N TYR A 240 -2.17 17.35 -8.19
CA TYR A 240 -3.35 16.65 -8.73
C TYR A 240 -4.50 16.47 -7.73
N VAL A 241 -4.24 16.67 -6.43
CA VAL A 241 -5.26 16.75 -5.37
C VAL A 241 -4.86 17.79 -4.35
N GLY A 242 -5.83 18.34 -3.62
CA GLY A 242 -5.58 19.26 -2.51
C GLY A 242 -4.86 18.58 -1.34
N ALA A 243 -4.19 19.38 -0.52
CA ALA A 243 -3.55 18.91 0.71
C ALA A 243 -4.55 18.15 1.61
N GLY A 244 -4.12 17.07 2.22
CA GLY A 244 -4.95 16.17 3.03
C GLY A 244 -5.77 15.15 2.23
N ARG A 245 -5.72 15.19 0.91
CA ARG A 245 -6.48 14.31 0.01
C ARG A 245 -5.58 13.37 -0.82
N ASP A 246 -4.30 13.38 -0.57
CA ASP A 246 -3.29 12.55 -1.21
C ASP A 246 -2.97 11.29 -0.40
N ALA A 247 -2.43 10.27 -1.06
CA ALA A 247 -1.92 9.05 -0.45
C ALA A 247 -0.65 8.61 -1.18
N THR A 248 0.49 8.68 -0.51
CA THR A 248 1.77 8.21 -1.05
C THR A 248 1.93 6.71 -0.85
N VAL A 249 2.64 6.06 -1.77
CA VAL A 249 2.98 4.64 -1.71
C VAL A 249 4.42 4.40 -2.13
N VAL A 250 5.09 3.50 -1.41
CA VAL A 250 6.43 2.98 -1.74
C VAL A 250 6.38 1.47 -1.54
N TYR A 251 6.75 0.70 -2.56
CA TYR A 251 6.73 -0.76 -2.47
C TYR A 251 7.67 -1.26 -1.38
N GLY A 252 7.16 -2.13 -0.51
CA GLY A 252 7.91 -2.67 0.63
C GLY A 252 8.03 -1.74 1.84
N ALA A 253 7.58 -0.46 1.76
CA ALA A 253 7.75 0.50 2.85
C ALA A 253 6.47 1.26 3.22
N ILE A 254 5.77 1.87 2.27
CA ILE A 254 4.58 2.68 2.53
C ILE A 254 3.43 2.16 1.66
N ASP A 255 2.31 1.80 2.28
CA ASP A 255 1.15 1.27 1.58
C ASP A 255 -0.10 2.11 1.82
N PHE A 256 -0.99 2.12 0.83
CA PHE A 256 -2.35 2.58 1.00
C PHE A 256 -3.28 1.38 1.16
N LYS A 257 -3.99 1.34 2.28
CA LYS A 257 -4.92 0.25 2.62
C LYS A 257 -6.27 0.81 3.05
N PHE A 258 -7.33 0.17 2.61
CA PHE A 258 -8.68 0.41 3.13
C PHE A 258 -9.41 -0.92 3.36
N LYS A 259 -10.35 -0.93 4.29
CA LYS A 259 -11.21 -2.07 4.57
C LYS A 259 -12.61 -1.84 4.00
N ASN A 260 -13.15 -2.82 3.32
CA ASN A 260 -14.55 -2.81 2.92
C ASN A 260 -15.42 -3.10 4.16
N THR A 261 -16.01 -2.05 4.72
CA THR A 261 -16.91 -2.13 5.88
C THR A 261 -18.37 -2.28 5.50
N ARG A 262 -18.68 -2.41 4.20
CA ARG A 262 -20.04 -2.63 3.70
C ARG A 262 -20.45 -4.09 3.86
N THR A 263 -21.75 -4.33 3.81
CA THR A 263 -22.33 -5.67 3.89
C THR A 263 -21.99 -6.52 2.66
N TYR A 264 -21.80 -5.86 1.50
CA TYR A 264 -21.59 -6.52 0.23
C TYR A 264 -20.16 -6.27 -0.32
N PRO A 265 -19.67 -7.18 -1.18
CA PRO A 265 -18.43 -6.95 -1.91
C PRO A 265 -18.49 -5.67 -2.77
N ILE A 266 -17.35 -5.09 -3.03
CA ILE A 266 -17.19 -3.96 -3.95
C ILE A 266 -16.25 -4.33 -5.09
N LYS A 267 -16.39 -3.64 -6.22
CA LYS A 267 -15.52 -3.77 -7.39
C LYS A 267 -14.91 -2.42 -7.75
N ILE A 268 -13.59 -2.40 -7.91
CA ILE A 268 -12.84 -1.21 -8.31
C ILE A 268 -12.78 -1.18 -9.83
N MET A 269 -13.25 -0.10 -10.43
CA MET A 269 -13.10 0.18 -11.85
C MET A 269 -12.15 1.35 -12.03
N ALA A 270 -11.05 1.15 -12.77
CA ALA A 270 -10.00 2.13 -12.95
C ALA A 270 -9.69 2.36 -14.43
N SER A 271 -9.57 3.60 -14.83
CA SER A 271 -9.21 3.98 -16.21
C SER A 271 -8.26 5.16 -16.22
N CYS A 272 -7.40 5.19 -17.25
CA CYS A 272 -6.43 6.26 -17.46
C CYS A 272 -6.39 6.61 -18.94
N GLN A 273 -7.16 7.63 -19.34
CA GLN A 273 -7.36 8.02 -20.74
C GLN A 273 -7.48 9.54 -20.87
N ASN A 274 -7.01 10.10 -21.98
CA ASN A 274 -7.18 11.51 -22.35
C ASN A 274 -6.79 12.52 -21.24
N GLY A 275 -5.70 12.24 -20.52
CA GLY A 275 -5.24 13.12 -19.44
C GLY A 275 -6.06 13.03 -18.16
N ILE A 276 -6.95 12.04 -18.04
CA ILE A 276 -7.79 11.82 -16.86
C ILE A 276 -7.53 10.41 -16.31
N ALA A 277 -7.15 10.31 -15.05
CA ALA A 277 -7.16 9.08 -14.26
C ALA A 277 -8.46 9.07 -13.45
N LYS A 278 -9.31 8.07 -13.64
CA LYS A 278 -10.61 7.93 -13.00
C LYS A 278 -10.70 6.59 -12.29
N ILE A 279 -11.16 6.62 -11.05
CA ILE A 279 -11.49 5.43 -10.26
C ILE A 279 -12.94 5.54 -9.78
N SER A 280 -13.69 4.46 -10.00
CA SER A 280 -15.06 4.31 -9.51
C SER A 280 -15.14 3.03 -8.68
N ILE A 281 -15.89 3.06 -7.60
CA ILE A 281 -16.19 1.89 -6.76
C ILE A 281 -17.63 1.52 -7.03
N PHE A 282 -17.84 0.27 -7.43
CA PHE A 282 -19.15 -0.31 -7.68
C PHE A 282 -19.49 -1.34 -6.61
N GLY A 283 -20.77 -1.59 -6.41
CA GLY A 283 -21.27 -2.56 -5.43
C GLY A 283 -22.78 -2.59 -5.41
N ILE A 284 -23.35 -2.87 -4.24
CA ILE A 284 -24.80 -2.79 -3.98
C ILE A 284 -25.04 -1.59 -3.05
N LYS A 285 -25.94 -0.71 -3.42
CA LYS A 285 -26.41 0.37 -2.55
C LYS A 285 -27.15 -0.20 -1.36
N GLU A 286 -26.87 0.34 -0.20
CA GLU A 286 -27.55 0.05 1.06
C GLU A 286 -28.29 1.33 1.48
N GLU A 287 -29.63 1.33 1.52
CA GLU A 287 -30.44 2.51 1.85
C GLU A 287 -30.02 3.17 3.16
N SER A 288 -29.63 2.35 4.16
CA SER A 288 -29.12 2.84 5.44
C SER A 288 -27.76 3.57 5.34
N ARG A 289 -27.06 3.44 4.20
CA ARG A 289 -25.71 3.99 3.94
C ARG A 289 -25.67 4.86 2.69
N GLU A 290 -26.76 5.47 2.30
CA GLU A 290 -26.79 6.49 1.24
C GLU A 290 -26.28 7.83 1.77
N TYR A 291 -24.97 7.97 1.75
CA TYR A 291 -24.28 9.16 2.23
C TYR A 291 -23.61 9.93 1.10
N THR A 292 -23.58 11.24 1.24
CA THR A 292 -22.69 12.11 0.45
C THR A 292 -21.61 12.70 1.34
N TYR A 293 -20.47 12.98 0.75
CA TYR A 293 -19.27 13.42 1.49
C TYR A 293 -18.75 14.71 0.91
N THR A 294 -18.46 15.68 1.77
CA THR A 294 -17.70 16.87 1.41
C THR A 294 -16.43 16.96 2.27
N PHE A 295 -15.45 17.64 1.74
CA PHE A 295 -14.15 17.73 2.38
C PHE A 295 -13.72 19.19 2.44
N SER A 296 -13.20 19.61 3.58
CA SER A 296 -12.61 20.93 3.77
C SER A 296 -11.24 20.79 4.40
N THR A 297 -10.28 21.57 3.90
CA THR A 297 -8.91 21.60 4.43
C THR A 297 -8.59 22.97 4.97
N LYS A 298 -8.16 23.03 6.23
CA LYS A 298 -7.71 24.25 6.91
C LYS A 298 -6.19 24.25 6.97
N THR A 299 -5.56 25.28 6.45
CA THR A 299 -4.12 25.52 6.65
C THR A 299 -3.90 26.08 8.05
N ILE A 300 -3.15 25.34 8.87
CA ILE A 300 -2.80 25.71 10.25
C ILE A 300 -1.50 26.54 10.25
N LYS A 301 -0.54 26.14 9.39
CA LYS A 301 0.76 26.81 9.30
C LYS A 301 1.30 26.70 7.87
N THR A 302 1.90 27.79 7.40
CA THR A 302 2.72 27.80 6.18
C THR A 302 4.20 27.76 6.59
N ILE A 303 4.97 26.90 5.93
CA ILE A 303 6.42 26.76 6.14
C ILE A 303 7.11 27.36 4.91
N PRO A 304 7.76 28.51 5.03
CA PRO A 304 8.42 29.16 3.89
C PRO A 304 9.53 28.28 3.30
N TYR A 305 9.69 28.31 1.99
CA TYR A 305 10.81 27.66 1.33
C TYR A 305 12.08 28.52 1.42
N THR A 306 13.24 27.86 1.32
CA THR A 306 14.56 28.50 1.21
C THR A 306 15.08 28.43 -0.21
N THR A 307 16.04 29.29 -0.56
CA THR A 307 16.74 29.24 -1.85
C THR A 307 18.17 28.72 -1.65
N LYS A 308 18.52 27.70 -2.44
CA LYS A 308 19.89 27.16 -2.55
C LYS A 308 20.51 27.61 -3.87
N TYR A 309 21.68 28.20 -3.79
CA TYR A 309 22.46 28.56 -4.97
C TYR A 309 23.53 27.50 -5.23
N ILE A 310 23.66 27.10 -6.49
CA ILE A 310 24.68 26.14 -6.96
C ILE A 310 25.54 26.89 -7.98
N GLU A 311 26.84 26.95 -7.74
CA GLU A 311 27.76 27.53 -8.72
C GLU A 311 27.79 26.66 -10.00
N ASP A 312 27.78 27.36 -11.15
CA ASP A 312 27.76 26.73 -12.46
C ASP A 312 28.70 27.46 -13.41
N SER A 313 29.84 26.85 -13.69
CA SER A 313 30.85 27.40 -14.56
C SER A 313 30.44 27.50 -16.05
N SER A 314 29.35 26.85 -16.44
CA SER A 314 28.81 26.96 -17.80
C SER A 314 27.97 28.21 -18.03
N LEU A 315 27.65 28.94 -16.96
CA LEU A 315 26.88 30.18 -17.01
C LEU A 315 27.82 31.39 -16.95
N ALA A 316 27.47 32.46 -17.69
CA ALA A 316 28.16 33.73 -17.60
C ALA A 316 28.09 34.27 -16.16
N SER A 317 29.14 35.01 -15.75
CA SER A 317 29.21 35.63 -14.41
C SER A 317 27.92 36.37 -14.04
N GLY A 318 27.37 36.06 -12.86
CA GLY A 318 26.15 36.64 -12.33
C GLY A 318 24.84 36.17 -13.00
N LYS A 319 24.88 35.38 -14.07
CA LYS A 319 23.68 34.82 -14.69
C LYS A 319 23.07 33.74 -13.79
N GLU A 320 21.76 33.81 -13.59
CA GLU A 320 20.99 32.84 -12.82
C GLU A 320 20.04 32.03 -13.71
N VAL A 321 19.94 30.74 -13.42
CA VAL A 321 18.97 29.83 -14.05
C VAL A 321 18.29 29.02 -12.94
N VAL A 322 16.97 29.09 -12.85
CA VAL A 322 16.18 28.32 -11.89
C VAL A 322 16.14 26.86 -12.31
N LYS A 323 16.83 25.98 -11.58
CA LYS A 323 16.79 24.50 -11.77
C LYS A 323 15.50 23.91 -11.19
N GLN A 324 15.07 24.39 -10.01
CA GLN A 324 13.87 23.94 -9.31
C GLN A 324 13.14 25.13 -8.70
N LYS A 325 11.85 25.23 -8.93
CA LYS A 325 11.00 26.24 -8.28
C LYS A 325 10.77 25.86 -6.83
N GLY A 326 10.86 26.83 -5.90
CA GLY A 326 10.48 26.64 -4.52
C GLY A 326 8.95 26.54 -4.35
N ALA A 327 8.52 25.83 -3.32
CA ALA A 327 7.13 25.81 -2.87
C ALA A 327 7.07 25.78 -1.36
N ASN A 328 6.14 26.55 -0.78
CA ASN A 328 5.94 26.52 0.67
C ASN A 328 5.40 25.17 1.13
N GLY A 329 5.88 24.73 2.28
CA GLY A 329 5.29 23.63 3.02
C GLY A 329 4.06 24.07 3.80
N LEU A 330 3.23 23.12 4.19
CA LEU A 330 1.97 23.36 4.90
C LEU A 330 1.83 22.40 6.07
N VAL A 331 1.21 22.90 7.15
CA VAL A 331 0.55 22.04 8.14
C VAL A 331 -0.94 22.23 7.97
N THR A 332 -1.67 21.14 7.76
CA THR A 332 -3.11 21.18 7.44
C THR A 332 -3.91 20.25 8.31
N GLU A 333 -5.16 20.62 8.55
CA GLU A 333 -6.21 19.76 9.10
C GLU A 333 -7.29 19.59 8.03
N THR A 334 -7.58 18.33 7.67
CA THR A 334 -8.63 18.00 6.70
C THR A 334 -9.81 17.39 7.43
N TYR A 335 -11.00 17.92 7.16
CA TYR A 335 -12.26 17.48 7.74
C TYR A 335 -13.10 16.81 6.67
N MET A 336 -13.77 15.72 7.04
CA MET A 336 -14.77 15.04 6.25
C MET A 336 -16.13 15.26 6.87
N THR A 337 -17.05 15.83 6.10
CA THR A 337 -18.46 15.99 6.47
C THR A 337 -19.28 14.96 5.75
N LYS A 338 -19.97 14.12 6.53
CA LYS A 338 -20.90 13.09 6.10
C LYS A 338 -22.32 13.65 6.14
N MET A 339 -23.05 13.52 5.04
CA MET A 339 -24.41 14.01 4.90
C MET A 339 -25.34 12.89 4.42
N GLN A 340 -26.61 12.94 4.83
CA GLN A 340 -27.70 12.08 4.35
C GLN A 340 -28.92 12.95 4.06
N ASN A 341 -29.48 12.81 2.88
CA ASN A 341 -30.64 13.59 2.43
C ASN A 341 -30.43 15.11 2.60
N GLY A 342 -29.22 15.60 2.29
CA GLY A 342 -28.85 17.01 2.41
C GLY A 342 -28.60 17.50 3.84
N LYS A 343 -28.77 16.66 4.86
CA LYS A 343 -28.51 17.00 6.27
C LYS A 343 -27.14 16.51 6.72
N VAL A 344 -26.41 17.34 7.44
CA VAL A 344 -25.12 16.95 8.05
C VAL A 344 -25.37 15.92 9.17
N ILE A 345 -24.77 14.74 9.04
CA ILE A 345 -24.77 13.69 10.05
C ILE A 345 -23.59 13.87 11.00
N SER A 346 -22.41 14.10 10.44
CA SER A 346 -21.20 14.30 11.24
C SER A 346 -20.13 15.05 10.46
N THR A 347 -19.28 15.78 11.18
CA THR A 347 -18.01 16.32 10.65
C THR A 347 -16.90 15.78 11.52
N LYS A 348 -15.92 15.14 10.91
CA LYS A 348 -14.77 14.52 11.60
C LYS A 348 -13.46 15.08 11.06
N LEU A 349 -12.48 15.23 11.94
CA LEU A 349 -11.10 15.41 11.52
C LEU A 349 -10.64 14.11 10.83
N LEU A 350 -10.36 14.20 9.54
CA LEU A 350 -9.90 13.09 8.72
C LEU A 350 -8.40 12.86 8.90
N SER A 351 -7.62 13.95 8.81
CA SER A 351 -6.16 13.91 8.96
C SER A 351 -5.59 15.25 9.40
N LYS A 352 -4.41 15.17 10.02
CA LYS A 352 -3.51 16.30 10.26
C LYS A 352 -2.20 15.99 9.57
N ASP A 353 -1.91 16.75 8.52
CA ASP A 353 -0.81 16.45 7.61
C ASP A 353 0.23 17.58 7.64
N THR A 354 1.50 17.19 7.55
CA THR A 354 2.62 18.12 7.42
C THR A 354 3.31 17.87 6.08
N TYR A 355 3.37 18.91 5.27
CA TYR A 355 4.09 18.94 4.00
C TYR A 355 5.33 19.81 4.15
N SER A 356 6.48 19.28 3.77
CA SER A 356 7.75 20.02 3.79
C SER A 356 7.75 21.14 2.76
N ALA A 357 8.52 22.19 3.01
CA ALA A 357 8.81 23.19 2.00
C ALA A 357 9.78 22.61 0.95
N MET A 358 9.49 22.83 -0.32
CA MET A 358 10.36 22.46 -1.43
C MET A 358 11.36 23.59 -1.67
N GLN A 359 12.65 23.29 -1.57
CA GLN A 359 13.70 24.29 -1.73
C GLN A 359 13.74 24.81 -3.19
N ARG A 360 13.87 26.12 -3.36
CA ARG A 360 14.18 26.73 -4.66
C ARG A 360 15.66 26.51 -4.95
N ILE A 361 16.01 25.95 -6.12
CA ILE A 361 17.40 25.72 -6.53
C ILE A 361 17.71 26.58 -7.74
N VAL A 362 18.74 27.42 -7.59
CA VAL A 362 19.19 28.35 -8.62
C VAL A 362 20.64 28.05 -8.97
N ARG A 363 20.92 27.79 -10.25
CA ARG A 363 22.28 27.72 -10.79
C ARG A 363 22.74 29.16 -11.07
N ARG A 364 23.91 29.53 -10.57
CA ARG A 364 24.47 30.87 -10.72
C ARG A 364 25.87 30.77 -11.31
N GLY A 365 26.16 31.56 -12.35
CA GLY A 365 27.49 31.71 -12.90
C GLY A 365 28.44 32.26 -11.85
N LYS A 366 29.63 31.63 -11.74
CA LYS A 366 30.67 32.03 -10.80
C LYS A 366 30.99 33.54 -10.97
N ALA A 367 30.99 34.29 -9.88
CA ALA A 367 31.41 35.70 -9.91
C ALA A 367 32.89 35.73 -10.37
N GLY A 368 33.13 36.35 -11.49
CA GLY A 368 34.53 36.61 -11.92
C GLY A 368 35.20 37.44 -10.82
N THR A 369 36.42 37.06 -10.45
CA THR A 369 37.28 37.93 -9.65
C THR A 369 37.54 39.17 -10.46
N THR A 370 36.80 40.26 -10.16
CA THR A 370 37.12 41.60 -10.67
C THR A 370 38.48 41.94 -10.06
N GLN A 371 39.52 41.94 -10.86
CA GLN A 371 40.75 42.65 -10.50
C GLN A 371 40.36 44.12 -10.25
N THR A 372 40.48 44.54 -9.01
CA THR A 372 40.36 45.94 -8.62
C THR A 372 41.42 46.74 -9.38
N ALA A 373 41.00 47.53 -10.37
CA ALA A 373 41.82 48.61 -10.86
C ALA A 373 41.89 49.71 -9.77
N PRO A 374 43.05 50.43 -9.65
CA PRO A 374 43.28 51.32 -8.53
C PRO A 374 42.28 52.50 -8.54
N GLU A 375 41.80 52.82 -7.34
CA GLU A 375 40.90 53.94 -7.06
C GLU A 375 41.54 55.27 -7.48
N THR A 376 40.86 56.02 -8.35
CA THR A 376 41.03 57.44 -8.48
C THR A 376 39.96 58.13 -7.65
N LYS A 377 40.38 58.74 -6.55
CA LYS A 377 39.50 59.55 -5.70
C LYS A 377 39.04 60.76 -6.51
N THR A 378 37.71 61.00 -6.53
CA THR A 378 37.15 62.34 -6.77
C THR A 378 36.00 62.52 -5.83
N GLU A 379 36.09 63.58 -5.06
CA GLU A 379 35.16 64.03 -4.04
C GLU A 379 33.89 64.71 -4.63
N THR A 380 32.88 64.80 -3.75
CA THR A 380 31.76 65.75 -3.68
C THR A 380 30.61 65.52 -4.69
N GLU A 381 29.35 65.39 -4.32
CA GLU A 381 28.52 66.37 -3.58
C GLU A 381 27.18 65.73 -3.13
N ASN A 382 26.75 66.17 -1.99
CA ASN A 382 25.47 65.97 -1.32
C ASN A 382 24.31 66.60 -2.11
N THR A 383 23.18 65.87 -2.27
CA THR A 383 21.86 66.52 -2.28
C THR A 383 20.79 65.57 -1.78
N GLN A 384 20.22 65.89 -0.64
CA GLN A 384 18.95 65.37 -0.11
C GLN A 384 17.79 65.88 -0.99
N THR A 385 16.81 65.03 -1.24
CA THR A 385 15.42 65.50 -1.37
C THR A 385 14.47 64.43 -0.90
N GLU A 386 13.59 64.82 -0.04
CA GLU A 386 12.52 64.12 0.65
C GLU A 386 11.31 63.81 -0.24
N GLU A 387 10.55 62.82 0.24
CA GLU A 387 9.08 62.67 0.20
C GLU A 387 8.34 62.47 -1.13
N LYS A 388 7.59 61.36 -1.23
CA LYS A 388 6.12 61.34 -0.94
C LYS A 388 5.54 59.91 -1.04
N GLN A 389 4.82 59.58 0.00
CA GLN A 389 3.81 58.51 0.02
C GLN A 389 2.68 58.83 -0.95
N GLU A 390 2.23 57.85 -1.69
CA GLU A 390 0.84 57.83 -2.15
C GLU A 390 0.24 56.43 -2.06
N ASN A 391 -0.76 56.37 -1.23
CA ASN A 391 -1.70 55.30 -0.97
C ASN A 391 -2.68 55.23 -2.15
N THR A 392 -2.85 54.08 -2.79
CA THR A 392 -4.07 53.83 -3.56
C THR A 392 -4.54 52.38 -3.32
N THR A 393 -5.63 52.33 -2.60
CA THR A 393 -6.59 51.23 -2.47
C THR A 393 -7.24 50.98 -3.83
N SER A 394 -7.26 49.76 -4.29
CA SER A 394 -8.28 49.33 -5.26
C SER A 394 -8.76 47.91 -4.95
N THR A 395 -9.98 47.90 -4.54
CA THR A 395 -10.94 46.82 -4.45
C THR A 395 -11.19 46.29 -5.85
N GLU A 396 -11.06 44.98 -6.05
CA GLU A 396 -11.74 44.33 -7.18
C GLU A 396 -12.44 43.04 -6.77
N GLN A 397 -13.65 43.02 -7.20
CA GLN A 397 -14.73 42.08 -6.89
C GLN A 397 -14.58 40.75 -7.65
N ASN A 398 -15.13 39.75 -7.01
CA ASN A 398 -15.54 38.47 -7.53
C ASN A 398 -16.25 38.53 -8.88
N GLY A 399 -15.87 37.67 -9.78
CA GLY A 399 -16.64 37.25 -10.94
C GLY A 399 -16.73 35.72 -11.02
N ASN A 400 -17.80 35.21 -10.48
CA ASN A 400 -18.24 33.84 -10.61
C ASN A 400 -18.94 33.68 -11.98
N THR A 401 -18.49 32.79 -12.83
CA THR A 401 -19.32 32.32 -13.97
C THR A 401 -19.22 30.80 -14.11
N VAL A 402 -20.31 30.18 -13.74
CA VAL A 402 -20.69 28.79 -14.09
C VAL A 402 -21.03 28.80 -15.59
N ALA A 403 -20.55 27.83 -16.32
CA ALA A 403 -21.11 27.42 -17.61
C ALA A 403 -21.20 25.91 -17.64
N GLU A 404 -22.42 25.46 -17.67
CA GLU A 404 -22.86 24.13 -18.11
C GLU A 404 -22.55 23.95 -19.61
N ASN A 405 -22.00 22.79 -19.95
CA ASN A 405 -22.49 21.87 -20.98
C ASN A 405 -21.68 20.55 -20.90
#